data_d534aa833304a40133a63d7cf12179cb
#
_entry.id   d534aa833304a40133a63d7cf12179cb
#
_cell.length_a   1.000
_cell.length_b   1.000
_cell.length_c   1.000
_cell.angle_alpha   90.00
_cell.angle_beta   90.00
_cell.angle_gamma   90.00
#
_symmetry.space_group_name_H-M   'P 1'
#
loop_
_entity.id
_entity.type
_entity.pdbx_description
1 polymer ?
#
loop_
_entity_poly.entity_id
_entity_poly.type
_entity_poly.pdbx_seq_one_letter_code
_entity_poly.pdbx_strand_id
1 'polypeptide(L)'
;MLNMDMKKIQELPTPEELKKEFPLTYKVQKIKKQRDQEIEDIFTGKDDRLILIIGPCSEDREDAVLDYMNRLAILQEKVKDKIFMIPRVYTNKPRTKGVGYKGMLHQPDPHAEEDMLKGIIAIRKLHTDVVTQTGFTCAEEMLYPENHAYLSDLLGYVAIGARSVENQQHRIVASGVGIPAGMKNPTGGDLTVMMNSIVAAQADQRFVYRGWEVQTDGNPLAHAILRGYVDKFNHAHANYHYEDLMELIHLYEKSDLKNPACIVDCNHSNSNKQYLEQIRIAKDVMHSRSKSEDIKKLVKGLMIESYLEDGNQPTDGDVYGKSITDPCLGWDKTEQLILDLYDLCD
;
A
#
# COMPACT_ATOMS: atom_id res chain seq x y z
N MET A 1 -10.05 30.60 22.69
CA MET A 1 -11.11 30.18 21.73
C MET A 1 -10.46 29.90 20.40
N LEU A 2 -10.69 28.72 19.82
CA LEU A 2 -10.23 28.43 18.48
C LEU A 2 -11.06 29.29 17.51
N ASN A 3 -10.40 30.22 16.80
CA ASN A 3 -11.02 31.07 15.77
C ASN A 3 -11.23 30.29 14.45
N MET A 4 -11.69 29.03 14.52
CA MET A 4 -11.98 28.17 13.39
C MET A 4 -13.37 27.56 13.57
N ASP A 5 -14.13 27.45 12.48
CA ASP A 5 -15.47 26.84 12.47
C ASP A 5 -15.40 25.29 12.57
N MET A 6 -14.52 24.78 13.44
CA MET A 6 -14.39 23.36 13.75
C MET A 6 -14.92 23.07 15.13
N LYS A 7 -15.91 22.18 15.20
CA LYS A 7 -16.47 21.69 16.46
C LYS A 7 -15.65 20.49 16.93
N LYS A 8 -15.07 20.59 18.11
CA LYS A 8 -14.51 19.42 18.80
C LYS A 8 -15.64 18.46 19.19
N ILE A 9 -15.54 17.21 18.79
CA ILE A 9 -16.53 16.16 19.09
C ILE A 9 -16.07 15.38 20.31
N GLN A 10 -14.86 14.82 20.28
CA GLN A 10 -14.24 14.09 21.38
C GLN A 10 -12.71 14.18 21.27
N GLU A 11 -12.03 13.91 22.38
CA GLU A 11 -10.58 13.74 22.40
C GLU A 11 -10.24 12.30 22.02
N LEU A 12 -9.22 12.14 21.16
CA LEU A 12 -8.73 10.83 20.74
C LEU A 12 -7.46 10.50 21.51
N PRO A 13 -7.19 9.22 21.84
CA PRO A 13 -5.94 8.82 22.46
C PRO A 13 -4.76 9.16 21.54
N THR A 14 -3.63 9.50 22.11
CA THR A 14 -2.38 9.58 21.35
C THR A 14 -1.96 8.18 20.86
N PRO A 15 -1.17 8.06 19.78
CA PRO A 15 -0.63 6.77 19.39
C PRO A 15 0.17 6.07 20.49
N GLU A 16 0.86 6.82 21.33
CA GLU A 16 1.62 6.31 22.47
C GLU A 16 0.70 5.68 23.53
N GLU A 17 -0.42 6.34 23.84
CA GLU A 17 -1.45 5.81 24.74
C GLU A 17 -2.10 4.56 24.17
N LEU A 18 -2.48 4.59 22.88
CA LEU A 18 -3.10 3.44 22.23
C LEU A 18 -2.15 2.24 22.16
N LYS A 19 -0.88 2.45 21.83
CA LYS A 19 0.16 1.39 21.80
C LYS A 19 0.40 0.81 23.20
N LYS A 20 0.27 1.61 24.24
CA LYS A 20 0.37 1.16 25.63
C LYS A 20 -0.84 0.34 26.07
N GLU A 21 -2.04 0.72 25.61
CA GLU A 21 -3.30 -0.01 25.88
C GLU A 21 -3.37 -1.32 25.10
N PHE A 22 -2.89 -1.34 23.85
CA PHE A 22 -2.82 -2.50 22.96
C PHE A 22 -1.36 -2.84 22.58
N PRO A 23 -0.55 -3.34 23.53
CA PRO A 23 0.86 -3.59 23.31
C PRO A 23 1.06 -4.82 22.44
N LEU A 24 2.10 -4.79 21.61
CA LEU A 24 2.49 -5.95 20.81
C LEU A 24 3.22 -6.99 21.67
N THR A 25 2.88 -8.26 21.48
CA THR A 25 3.61 -9.35 22.10
C THR A 25 5.06 -9.42 21.57
N TYR A 26 5.97 -9.99 22.36
CA TYR A 26 7.36 -10.18 21.92
C TYR A 26 7.45 -10.98 20.61
N LYS A 27 6.55 -11.97 20.41
CA LYS A 27 6.46 -12.73 19.16
C LYS A 27 6.18 -11.81 17.96
N VAL A 28 5.18 -10.93 18.07
CA VAL A 28 4.80 -9.99 17.01
C VAL A 28 5.94 -9.02 16.70
N GLN A 29 6.59 -8.46 17.73
CA GLN A 29 7.74 -7.56 17.55
C GLN A 29 8.90 -8.26 16.81
N LYS A 30 9.17 -9.53 17.13
CA LYS A 30 10.20 -10.32 16.44
C LYS A 30 9.83 -10.57 14.96
N ILE A 31 8.57 -10.93 14.68
CA ILE A 31 8.08 -11.10 13.32
C ILE A 31 8.25 -9.80 12.53
N LYS A 32 7.78 -8.68 13.09
CA LYS A 32 7.90 -7.35 12.46
C LYS A 32 9.35 -7.04 12.09
N LYS A 33 10.26 -7.17 13.05
CA LYS A 33 11.69 -6.89 12.82
C LYS A 33 12.29 -7.76 11.71
N GLN A 34 11.95 -9.05 11.70
CA GLN A 34 12.44 -9.97 10.67
C GLN A 34 11.89 -9.58 9.29
N ARG A 35 10.59 -9.35 9.18
CA ARG A 35 9.97 -9.00 7.91
C ARG A 35 10.45 -7.67 7.37
N ASP A 36 10.65 -6.67 8.22
CA ASP A 36 11.22 -5.38 7.81
C ASP A 36 12.60 -5.55 7.19
N GLN A 37 13.44 -6.41 7.77
CA GLN A 37 14.76 -6.70 7.22
C GLN A 37 14.66 -7.42 5.86
N GLU A 38 13.77 -8.41 5.72
CA GLU A 38 13.56 -9.11 4.44
C GLU A 38 13.05 -8.15 3.36
N ILE A 39 12.12 -7.25 3.70
CA ILE A 39 11.62 -6.23 2.77
C ILE A 39 12.75 -5.27 2.37
N GLU A 40 13.53 -4.78 3.32
CA GLU A 40 14.70 -3.94 3.05
C GLU A 40 15.70 -4.64 2.13
N ASP A 41 15.99 -5.91 2.39
CA ASP A 41 16.94 -6.69 1.59
C ASP A 41 16.48 -6.83 0.13
N ILE A 42 15.17 -6.99 -0.12
CA ILE A 42 14.62 -7.00 -1.47
C ILE A 42 14.76 -5.62 -2.15
N PHE A 43 14.38 -4.53 -1.45
CA PHE A 43 14.49 -3.19 -2.02
C PHE A 43 15.94 -2.77 -2.28
N THR A 44 16.89 -3.22 -1.47
CA THR A 44 18.32 -2.94 -1.64
C THR A 44 19.03 -3.91 -2.58
N GLY A 45 18.33 -4.93 -3.11
CA GLY A 45 18.88 -5.90 -4.06
C GLY A 45 19.79 -6.97 -3.44
N LYS A 46 19.68 -7.22 -2.14
CA LYS A 46 20.34 -8.35 -1.45
C LYS A 46 19.51 -9.63 -1.52
N ASP A 47 18.23 -9.51 -1.81
CA ASP A 47 17.28 -10.59 -1.99
C ASP A 47 16.53 -10.37 -3.30
N ASP A 48 16.47 -11.38 -4.16
CA ASP A 48 15.92 -11.30 -5.52
C ASP A 48 14.43 -11.70 -5.59
N ARG A 49 13.80 -12.04 -4.47
CA ARG A 49 12.37 -12.38 -4.42
C ARG A 49 11.50 -11.23 -4.96
N LEU A 50 10.44 -11.60 -5.67
CA LEU A 50 9.43 -10.66 -6.13
C LEU A 50 8.52 -10.24 -4.97
N ILE A 51 8.37 -8.95 -4.72
CA ILE A 51 7.35 -8.45 -3.80
C ILE A 51 5.97 -8.54 -4.46
N LEU A 52 5.00 -9.09 -3.74
CA LEU A 52 3.61 -9.08 -4.14
C LEU A 52 2.77 -8.37 -3.07
N ILE A 53 2.38 -7.13 -3.35
CA ILE A 53 1.49 -6.34 -2.49
C ILE A 53 0.05 -6.68 -2.92
N ILE A 54 -0.67 -7.47 -2.12
CA ILE A 54 -1.93 -8.05 -2.57
C ILE A 54 -2.98 -8.07 -1.46
N GLY A 55 -4.23 -7.74 -1.80
CA GLY A 55 -5.36 -7.74 -0.89
C GLY A 55 -6.49 -6.84 -1.34
N PRO A 56 -7.55 -6.70 -0.53
CA PRO A 56 -8.73 -5.93 -0.90
C PRO A 56 -8.44 -4.47 -1.21
N CYS A 57 -9.35 -3.83 -1.94
CA CYS A 57 -9.27 -2.42 -2.26
C CYS A 57 -9.36 -1.55 -1.00
N SER A 58 -10.24 -1.94 -0.07
CA SER A 58 -10.38 -1.36 1.27
C SER A 58 -11.01 -2.38 2.21
N GLU A 59 -10.64 -2.28 3.48
CA GLU A 59 -11.15 -3.16 4.53
C GLU A 59 -12.53 -2.71 5.00
N ASP A 60 -13.47 -3.66 5.07
CA ASP A 60 -14.85 -3.42 5.52
C ASP A 60 -15.30 -4.38 6.61
N ARG A 61 -14.73 -5.60 6.66
CA ARG A 61 -15.09 -6.68 7.59
C ARG A 61 -13.87 -7.41 8.11
N GLU A 62 -13.66 -7.37 9.41
CA GLU A 62 -12.52 -8.02 10.08
C GLU A 62 -12.47 -9.52 9.79
N ASP A 63 -13.61 -10.23 9.87
CA ASP A 63 -13.69 -11.68 9.68
C ASP A 63 -13.32 -12.13 8.25
N ALA A 64 -13.82 -11.43 7.24
CA ALA A 64 -13.52 -11.74 5.84
C ALA A 64 -12.08 -11.38 5.49
N VAL A 65 -11.53 -10.29 6.03
CA VAL A 65 -10.13 -9.92 5.86
C VAL A 65 -9.23 -10.99 6.47
N LEU A 66 -9.49 -11.44 7.68
CA LEU A 66 -8.71 -12.49 8.36
C LEU A 66 -8.80 -13.83 7.62
N ASP A 67 -9.96 -14.22 7.08
CA ASP A 67 -10.07 -15.41 6.23
C ASP A 67 -9.16 -15.30 5.01
N TYR A 68 -9.24 -14.17 4.29
CA TYR A 68 -8.39 -13.92 3.12
C TYR A 68 -6.89 -13.97 3.49
N MET A 69 -6.48 -13.33 4.59
CA MET A 69 -5.09 -13.31 5.04
C MET A 69 -4.58 -14.70 5.44
N ASN A 70 -5.42 -15.53 6.08
CA ASN A 70 -5.08 -16.91 6.41
C ASN A 70 -4.87 -17.78 5.15
N ARG A 71 -5.69 -17.60 4.12
CA ARG A 71 -5.49 -18.28 2.82
C ARG A 71 -4.19 -17.84 2.16
N LEU A 72 -3.88 -16.52 2.15
CA LEU A 72 -2.61 -16.01 1.64
C LEU A 72 -1.41 -16.60 2.40
N ALA A 73 -1.50 -16.74 3.72
CA ALA A 73 -0.41 -17.30 4.53
C ALA A 73 -0.10 -18.75 4.14
N ILE A 74 -1.13 -19.56 3.88
CA ILE A 74 -0.96 -20.94 3.40
C ILE A 74 -0.28 -20.94 2.02
N LEU A 75 -0.67 -20.02 1.14
CA LEU A 75 -0.11 -19.92 -0.21
C LEU A 75 1.33 -19.38 -0.17
N GLN A 76 1.63 -18.42 0.73
CA GLN A 76 3.00 -17.90 0.92
C GLN A 76 4.01 -19.01 1.21
N GLU A 77 3.65 -20.00 2.02
CA GLU A 77 4.55 -21.13 2.32
C GLU A 77 4.93 -21.94 1.08
N LYS A 78 4.06 -21.97 0.06
CA LYS A 78 4.32 -22.70 -1.20
C LYS A 78 5.25 -21.92 -2.14
N VAL A 79 5.31 -20.58 -2.02
CA VAL A 79 5.99 -19.71 -3.00
C VAL A 79 7.08 -18.81 -2.36
N LYS A 80 7.37 -18.98 -1.09
CA LYS A 80 8.23 -18.07 -0.29
C LYS A 80 9.69 -17.98 -0.73
N ASP A 81 10.16 -18.93 -1.51
CA ASP A 81 11.51 -18.94 -2.07
C ASP A 81 11.68 -17.96 -3.25
N LYS A 82 10.60 -17.61 -3.93
CA LYS A 82 10.62 -16.67 -5.07
C LYS A 82 9.72 -15.44 -4.88
N ILE A 83 8.65 -15.53 -4.07
CA ILE A 83 7.68 -14.45 -3.88
C ILE A 83 7.57 -14.11 -2.40
N PHE A 84 7.68 -12.80 -2.10
CA PHE A 84 7.46 -12.24 -0.77
C PHE A 84 6.16 -11.43 -0.75
N MET A 85 5.13 -11.95 -0.08
CA MET A 85 3.83 -11.26 -0.02
C MET A 85 3.78 -10.23 1.09
N ILE A 86 3.24 -9.06 0.77
CA ILE A 86 2.87 -7.99 1.70
C ILE A 86 1.37 -7.76 1.54
N PRO A 87 0.53 -8.25 2.47
CA PRO A 87 -0.91 -8.07 2.34
C PRO A 87 -1.31 -6.59 2.37
N ARG A 88 -2.23 -6.21 1.49
CA ARG A 88 -2.92 -4.92 1.55
C ARG A 88 -3.98 -5.00 2.65
N VAL A 89 -3.84 -4.16 3.67
CA VAL A 89 -4.85 -3.92 4.71
C VAL A 89 -5.09 -2.42 4.74
N TYR A 90 -5.80 -1.94 3.71
CA TYR A 90 -6.06 -0.51 3.51
C TYR A 90 -7.31 -0.09 4.28
N THR A 91 -7.08 0.49 5.45
CA THR A 91 -8.13 0.88 6.39
C THR A 91 -8.69 2.27 6.15
N ASN A 92 -8.14 2.97 5.15
CA ASN A 92 -8.58 4.28 4.69
C ASN A 92 -8.97 4.23 3.21
N LYS A 93 -10.02 4.97 2.84
CA LYS A 93 -10.43 5.10 1.43
C LYS A 93 -10.58 6.56 1.03
N PRO A 94 -9.71 7.07 0.12
CA PRO A 94 -9.83 8.43 -0.36
C PRO A 94 -11.11 8.62 -1.19
N ARG A 95 -11.91 9.63 -0.84
CA ARG A 95 -13.16 9.98 -1.53
C ARG A 95 -13.07 11.39 -2.09
N THR A 96 -12.91 11.52 -3.40
CA THR A 96 -12.75 12.79 -4.09
C THR A 96 -13.93 13.75 -3.85
N LYS A 97 -15.15 13.21 -3.71
CA LYS A 97 -16.36 13.98 -3.45
C LYS A 97 -16.80 13.96 -1.98
N GLY A 98 -16.03 13.32 -1.10
CA GLY A 98 -16.34 13.19 0.33
C GLY A 98 -17.54 12.28 0.67
N VAL A 99 -18.08 11.54 -0.31
CA VAL A 99 -19.27 10.70 -0.17
C VAL A 99 -18.91 9.22 -0.32
N GLY A 100 -19.58 8.34 0.42
CA GLY A 100 -19.41 6.88 0.41
C GLY A 100 -18.49 6.40 1.53
N TYR A 101 -18.29 5.09 1.63
CA TYR A 101 -17.47 4.45 2.66
C TYR A 101 -16.04 5.01 2.66
N LYS A 102 -15.61 5.53 3.80
CA LYS A 102 -14.30 6.20 3.96
C LYS A 102 -13.20 5.29 4.53
N GLY A 103 -13.51 4.02 4.73
CA GLY A 103 -12.62 3.01 5.32
C GLY A 103 -12.90 2.76 6.81
N MET A 104 -12.35 1.67 7.31
CA MET A 104 -12.55 1.20 8.70
C MET A 104 -12.14 2.23 9.75
N LEU A 105 -11.14 3.08 9.47
CA LEU A 105 -10.75 4.16 10.38
C LEU A 105 -11.91 5.12 10.70
N HIS A 106 -12.76 5.42 9.72
CA HIS A 106 -13.92 6.29 9.91
C HIS A 106 -15.16 5.52 10.34
N GLN A 107 -15.38 4.36 9.73
CA GLN A 107 -16.57 3.53 9.86
C GLN A 107 -16.17 2.06 10.04
N PRO A 108 -15.81 1.64 11.27
CA PRO A 108 -15.48 0.23 11.54
C PRO A 108 -16.68 -0.71 11.29
N ASP A 109 -17.89 -0.19 11.34
CA ASP A 109 -19.10 -0.80 10.81
C ASP A 109 -19.61 0.05 9.63
N PRO A 110 -19.54 -0.46 8.37
CA PRO A 110 -19.97 0.29 7.18
C PRO A 110 -21.44 0.75 7.20
N HIS A 111 -22.27 0.14 8.04
CA HIS A 111 -23.70 0.45 8.17
C HIS A 111 -24.00 1.43 9.31
N ALA A 112 -23.01 1.76 10.15
CA ALA A 112 -23.15 2.70 11.26
C ALA A 112 -22.66 4.12 10.89
N GLU A 113 -22.91 5.07 11.77
CA GLU A 113 -22.32 6.41 11.68
C GLU A 113 -20.80 6.37 11.94
N GLU A 114 -20.09 7.42 11.49
CA GLU A 114 -18.65 7.56 11.68
C GLU A 114 -18.29 7.63 13.18
N ASP A 115 -17.31 6.82 13.61
CA ASP A 115 -16.76 6.80 14.96
C ASP A 115 -15.24 6.62 14.90
N MET A 116 -14.51 7.74 14.91
CA MET A 116 -13.05 7.75 14.79
C MET A 116 -12.34 7.04 15.94
N LEU A 117 -12.88 7.07 17.15
CA LEU A 117 -12.27 6.38 18.29
C LEU A 117 -12.35 4.87 18.11
N LYS A 118 -13.54 4.36 17.81
CA LYS A 118 -13.70 2.94 17.49
C LYS A 118 -12.88 2.54 16.26
N GLY A 119 -12.83 3.41 15.25
CA GLY A 119 -12.03 3.18 14.05
C GLY A 119 -10.55 3.02 14.35
N ILE A 120 -9.93 3.90 15.13
CA ILE A 120 -8.51 3.82 15.52
C ILE A 120 -8.21 2.51 16.27
N ILE A 121 -9.10 2.09 17.18
CA ILE A 121 -8.97 0.83 17.91
C ILE A 121 -9.12 -0.36 16.96
N ALA A 122 -10.12 -0.33 16.06
CA ALA A 122 -10.40 -1.41 15.12
C ALA A 122 -9.24 -1.65 14.15
N ILE A 123 -8.68 -0.59 13.55
CA ILE A 123 -7.56 -0.75 12.61
C ILE A 123 -6.31 -1.31 13.28
N ARG A 124 -6.00 -0.86 14.53
CA ARG A 124 -4.86 -1.39 15.27
C ARG A 124 -5.06 -2.86 15.61
N LYS A 125 -6.28 -3.22 16.06
CA LYS A 125 -6.64 -4.60 16.37
C LYS A 125 -6.53 -5.49 15.13
N LEU A 126 -7.12 -5.09 14.00
CA LEU A 126 -7.07 -5.85 12.75
C LEU A 126 -5.61 -6.12 12.31
N HIS A 127 -4.76 -5.09 12.26
CA HIS A 127 -3.35 -5.28 11.92
C HIS A 127 -2.62 -6.19 12.90
N THR A 128 -2.89 -6.08 14.21
CA THR A 128 -2.30 -6.96 15.23
C THR A 128 -2.75 -8.40 15.04
N ASP A 129 -4.02 -8.64 14.73
CA ASP A 129 -4.60 -9.96 14.52
C ASP A 129 -4.03 -10.61 13.25
N VAL A 130 -3.88 -9.84 12.16
CA VAL A 130 -3.22 -10.33 10.94
C VAL A 130 -1.79 -10.79 11.25
N VAL A 131 -0.96 -9.96 11.88
CA VAL A 131 0.43 -10.37 12.20
C VAL A 131 0.47 -11.57 13.13
N THR A 132 -0.43 -11.62 14.13
CA THR A 132 -0.46 -12.69 15.13
C THR A 132 -0.85 -14.03 14.52
N GLN A 133 -1.85 -14.04 13.64
CA GLN A 133 -2.39 -15.26 13.04
C GLN A 133 -1.57 -15.77 11.86
N THR A 134 -1.04 -14.85 11.04
CA THR A 134 -0.42 -15.19 9.75
C THR A 134 1.07 -14.95 9.67
N GLY A 135 1.61 -14.14 10.56
CA GLY A 135 3.00 -13.68 10.49
C GLY A 135 3.24 -12.57 9.45
N PHE A 136 2.22 -12.08 8.77
CA PHE A 136 2.36 -10.98 7.82
C PHE A 136 2.42 -9.61 8.50
N THR A 137 3.37 -8.76 8.08
CA THR A 137 3.27 -7.30 8.21
C THR A 137 2.61 -6.74 6.95
N CYS A 138 1.73 -5.75 7.10
CA CYS A 138 0.85 -5.33 6.02
C CYS A 138 1.31 -4.03 5.36
N ALA A 139 0.74 -3.77 4.18
CA ALA A 139 0.78 -2.48 3.51
C ALA A 139 -0.48 -1.66 3.86
N GLU A 140 -0.30 -0.35 4.07
CA GLU A 140 -1.38 0.62 4.25
C GLU A 140 -1.18 1.81 3.31
N GLU A 141 -2.27 2.45 2.86
CA GLU A 141 -2.19 3.76 2.21
C GLU A 141 -2.14 4.86 3.28
N MET A 142 -1.07 5.64 3.32
CA MET A 142 -0.96 6.80 4.21
C MET A 142 -1.82 7.95 3.66
N LEU A 143 -3.14 7.86 3.86
CA LEU A 143 -4.07 8.90 3.45
C LEU A 143 -3.99 10.13 4.37
N TYR A 144 -3.83 9.88 5.66
CA TYR A 144 -3.67 10.90 6.69
C TYR A 144 -2.32 10.69 7.39
N PRO A 145 -1.29 11.51 7.10
CA PRO A 145 0.05 11.32 7.64
C PRO A 145 0.11 11.22 9.17
N GLU A 146 -0.72 11.99 9.88
CA GLU A 146 -0.75 11.97 11.35
C GLU A 146 -1.26 10.63 11.92
N ASN A 147 -2.12 9.91 11.16
CA ASN A 147 -2.69 8.64 11.61
C ASN A 147 -1.71 7.47 11.46
N HIS A 148 -0.69 7.60 10.61
CA HIS A 148 0.34 6.58 10.43
C HIS A 148 0.97 6.14 11.76
N ALA A 149 1.15 7.07 12.70
CA ALA A 149 1.76 6.81 13.99
C ALA A 149 1.02 5.74 14.84
N TYR A 150 -0.30 5.57 14.65
CA TYR A 150 -1.07 4.54 15.34
C TYR A 150 -0.71 3.10 14.93
N LEU A 151 -0.17 2.93 13.71
CA LEU A 151 0.17 1.63 13.12
C LEU A 151 1.67 1.46 12.83
N SER A 152 2.51 2.45 13.15
CA SER A 152 3.92 2.47 12.74
C SER A 152 4.76 1.28 13.24
N ASP A 153 4.32 0.62 14.31
CA ASP A 153 4.96 -0.59 14.86
C ASP A 153 4.41 -1.91 14.27
N LEU A 154 3.50 -1.83 13.30
CA LEU A 154 2.82 -2.98 12.67
C LEU A 154 3.02 -3.06 11.16
N LEU A 155 3.11 -1.90 10.49
CA LEU A 155 3.18 -1.83 9.03
C LEU A 155 4.56 -2.23 8.50
N GLY A 156 4.59 -2.99 7.41
CA GLY A 156 5.81 -3.33 6.66
C GLY A 156 6.00 -2.50 5.38
N TYR A 157 4.97 -1.77 4.96
CA TYR A 157 4.98 -0.97 3.74
C TYR A 157 3.96 0.16 3.81
N VAL A 158 4.28 1.29 3.20
CA VAL A 158 3.37 2.44 3.06
C VAL A 158 3.26 2.86 1.61
N ALA A 159 2.03 3.08 1.12
CA ALA A 159 1.79 3.72 -0.16
C ALA A 159 1.32 5.17 0.01
N ILE A 160 1.85 6.07 -0.79
CA ILE A 160 1.34 7.44 -0.94
C ILE A 160 0.46 7.48 -2.19
N GLY A 161 -0.82 7.75 -1.99
CA GLY A 161 -1.81 7.74 -3.06
C GLY A 161 -1.60 8.80 -4.13
N ALA A 162 -2.12 8.55 -5.33
CA ALA A 162 -1.98 9.45 -6.49
C ALA A 162 -2.56 10.87 -6.28
N ARG A 163 -3.50 11.03 -5.35
CA ARG A 163 -4.07 12.35 -4.98
C ARG A 163 -3.26 13.06 -3.89
N SER A 164 -2.40 12.31 -3.19
CA SER A 164 -1.64 12.80 -2.02
C SER A 164 -0.18 13.06 -2.34
N VAL A 165 0.36 12.50 -3.43
CA VAL A 165 1.78 12.52 -3.78
C VAL A 165 2.34 13.94 -3.99
N GLU A 166 1.50 14.91 -4.35
CA GLU A 166 1.88 16.31 -4.48
C GLU A 166 1.87 17.08 -3.15
N ASN A 167 1.23 16.52 -2.13
CA ASN A 167 1.10 17.19 -0.85
C ASN A 167 2.41 17.15 -0.06
N GLN A 168 2.85 18.33 0.39
CA GLN A 168 4.13 18.49 1.10
C GLN A 168 4.19 17.64 2.38
N GLN A 169 3.12 17.59 3.16
CA GLN A 169 3.12 16.84 4.43
C GLN A 169 3.31 15.34 4.21
N HIS A 170 2.70 14.75 3.16
CA HIS A 170 2.90 13.34 2.82
C HIS A 170 4.36 13.05 2.46
N ARG A 171 4.99 13.92 1.66
CA ARG A 171 6.40 13.76 1.24
C ARG A 171 7.36 13.81 2.43
N ILE A 172 7.22 14.83 3.30
CA ILE A 172 8.11 15.00 4.45
C ILE A 172 7.87 13.93 5.53
N VAL A 173 6.63 13.49 5.77
CA VAL A 173 6.37 12.41 6.73
C VAL A 173 6.91 11.09 6.19
N ALA A 174 6.82 10.83 4.88
CA ALA A 174 7.41 9.63 4.27
C ALA A 174 8.92 9.52 4.46
N SER A 175 9.63 10.64 4.67
CA SER A 175 11.07 10.65 4.98
C SER A 175 11.42 10.03 6.34
N GLY A 176 10.45 9.90 7.23
CA GLY A 176 10.64 9.41 8.59
C GLY A 176 9.89 8.13 8.95
N VAL A 177 9.23 7.45 8.01
CA VAL A 177 8.40 6.26 8.36
C VAL A 177 9.21 5.00 8.65
N GLY A 178 10.50 4.94 8.32
CA GLY A 178 11.40 3.83 8.67
C GLY A 178 11.13 2.49 7.96
N ILE A 179 10.22 2.45 6.99
CA ILE A 179 9.85 1.31 6.15
C ILE A 179 9.71 1.78 4.69
N PRO A 180 9.68 0.89 3.68
CA PRO A 180 9.50 1.31 2.30
C PRO A 180 8.24 2.15 2.09
N ALA A 181 8.39 3.27 1.39
CA ALA A 181 7.33 4.20 1.05
C ALA A 181 7.20 4.33 -0.47
N GLY A 182 6.13 3.77 -1.04
CA GLY A 182 5.87 3.82 -2.47
C GLY A 182 5.11 5.08 -2.87
N MET A 183 5.67 5.88 -3.77
CA MET A 183 5.06 7.10 -4.31
C MET A 183 4.31 6.77 -5.60
N LYS A 184 2.98 6.81 -5.59
CA LYS A 184 2.18 6.63 -6.81
C LYS A 184 2.37 7.83 -7.74
N ASN A 185 2.49 7.59 -9.05
CA ASN A 185 2.37 8.70 -9.98
C ASN A 185 1.01 9.39 -9.83
N PRO A 186 0.94 10.75 -10.01
CA PRO A 186 -0.31 11.50 -9.91
C PRO A 186 -1.38 10.98 -10.85
N THR A 187 -2.63 11.32 -10.59
CA THR A 187 -3.76 10.92 -11.45
C THR A 187 -3.62 11.38 -12.89
N GLY A 188 -2.97 12.52 -13.13
CA GLY A 188 -2.66 13.06 -14.46
C GLY A 188 -1.41 12.51 -15.13
N GLY A 189 -0.64 11.65 -14.47
CA GLY A 189 0.47 10.90 -15.08
C GLY A 189 1.84 11.58 -15.06
N ASP A 190 2.01 12.73 -14.45
CA ASP A 190 3.30 13.45 -14.43
C ASP A 190 4.33 12.69 -13.56
N LEU A 191 5.25 12.00 -14.23
CA LEU A 191 6.33 11.26 -13.56
C LEU A 191 7.33 12.18 -12.85
N THR A 192 7.49 13.45 -13.30
CA THR A 192 8.36 14.42 -12.62
C THR A 192 7.87 14.72 -11.21
N VAL A 193 6.55 14.84 -11.03
CA VAL A 193 5.93 15.02 -9.72
C VAL A 193 6.21 13.83 -8.80
N MET A 194 6.09 12.60 -9.32
CA MET A 194 6.41 11.37 -8.59
C MET A 194 7.89 11.34 -8.19
N MET A 195 8.80 11.61 -9.14
CA MET A 195 10.25 11.64 -8.86
C MET A 195 10.61 12.68 -7.82
N ASN A 196 10.07 13.89 -7.91
CA ASN A 196 10.24 14.94 -6.91
C ASN A 196 9.73 14.52 -5.51
N SER A 197 8.68 13.70 -5.46
CA SER A 197 8.17 13.16 -4.20
C SER A 197 9.13 12.14 -3.58
N ILE A 198 9.77 11.31 -4.40
CA ILE A 198 10.80 10.36 -3.96
C ILE A 198 12.04 11.13 -3.47
N VAL A 199 12.49 12.15 -4.20
CA VAL A 199 13.60 13.02 -3.78
C VAL A 199 13.31 13.64 -2.41
N ALA A 200 12.13 14.22 -2.23
CA ALA A 200 11.73 14.84 -0.96
C ALA A 200 11.65 13.82 0.20
N ALA A 201 11.21 12.60 -0.08
CA ALA A 201 11.14 11.54 0.92
C ALA A 201 12.51 10.91 1.24
N GLN A 202 13.46 10.93 0.31
CA GLN A 202 14.83 10.45 0.57
C GLN A 202 15.73 11.51 1.21
N ALA A 203 15.32 12.79 1.17
CA ALA A 203 16.07 13.86 1.83
C ALA A 203 15.79 13.91 3.34
N ASP A 204 16.76 14.42 4.09
CA ASP A 204 16.54 14.84 5.47
C ASP A 204 15.53 16.01 5.53
N GLN A 205 14.65 15.99 6.53
CA GLN A 205 13.57 16.95 6.67
C GLN A 205 13.46 17.44 8.11
N ARG A 206 13.10 18.72 8.28
CA ARG A 206 12.78 19.30 9.59
C ARG A 206 11.42 20.00 9.51
N PHE A 207 10.48 19.57 10.34
CA PHE A 207 9.08 20.04 10.27
C PHE A 207 8.33 19.87 11.58
N VAL A 208 7.11 20.43 11.63
CA VAL A 208 6.22 20.24 12.78
C VAL A 208 5.36 18.99 12.55
N TYR A 209 5.43 18.03 13.47
CA TYR A 209 4.63 16.81 13.45
C TYR A 209 4.03 16.53 14.82
N ARG A 210 2.68 16.50 14.91
CA ARG A 210 1.95 16.20 16.14
C ARG A 210 2.38 17.04 17.35
N GLY A 211 2.61 18.34 17.14
CA GLY A 211 3.00 19.28 18.19
C GLY A 211 4.48 19.28 18.54
N TRP A 212 5.33 18.51 17.81
CA TRP A 212 6.77 18.46 17.97
C TRP A 212 7.48 19.05 16.75
N GLU A 213 8.60 19.72 16.97
CA GLU A 213 9.60 19.93 15.93
C GLU A 213 10.39 18.63 15.79
N VAL A 214 10.31 18.00 14.60
CA VAL A 214 10.97 16.73 14.31
C VAL A 214 12.00 16.90 13.21
N GLN A 215 13.01 16.04 13.24
CA GLN A 215 13.98 15.88 12.15
C GLN A 215 14.02 14.43 11.71
N THR A 216 14.12 14.20 10.40
CA THR A 216 14.28 12.88 9.78
C THR A 216 15.59 12.82 9.01
N ASP A 217 16.13 11.63 8.81
CA ASP A 217 17.38 11.41 8.07
C ASP A 217 17.12 11.02 6.60
N GLY A 218 15.86 11.09 6.16
CA GLY A 218 15.43 10.62 4.85
C GLY A 218 15.16 9.11 4.83
N ASN A 219 14.30 8.69 3.91
CA ASN A 219 13.92 7.29 3.72
C ASN A 219 14.55 6.74 2.42
N PRO A 220 15.68 6.02 2.50
CA PRO A 220 16.37 5.51 1.31
C PRO A 220 15.59 4.43 0.56
N LEU A 221 14.47 3.96 1.12
CA LEU A 221 13.57 2.97 0.52
C LEU A 221 12.31 3.62 -0.10
N ALA A 222 12.24 4.96 -0.16
CA ALA A 222 11.19 5.64 -0.93
C ALA A 222 11.38 5.37 -2.43
N HIS A 223 10.31 4.96 -3.12
CA HIS A 223 10.37 4.45 -4.49
C HIS A 223 9.10 4.73 -5.30
N ALA A 224 9.12 4.42 -6.60
CA ALA A 224 8.02 4.64 -7.52
C ALA A 224 6.93 3.56 -7.44
N ILE A 225 5.66 3.97 -7.60
CA ILE A 225 4.55 3.06 -7.95
C ILE A 225 3.91 3.57 -9.24
N LEU A 226 3.94 2.77 -10.30
CA LEU A 226 3.25 3.05 -11.55
C LEU A 226 1.85 2.47 -11.52
N ARG A 227 0.83 3.34 -11.66
CA ARG A 227 -0.59 2.96 -11.54
C ARG A 227 -1.45 3.33 -12.77
N GLY A 228 -0.80 3.74 -13.88
CA GLY A 228 -1.46 4.36 -15.02
C GLY A 228 -1.93 5.79 -14.68
N TYR A 229 -2.55 6.46 -15.63
CA TYR A 229 -3.04 7.82 -15.46
C TYR A 229 -4.30 8.08 -16.30
N VAL A 230 -4.91 9.23 -16.08
CA VAL A 230 -6.05 9.71 -16.86
C VAL A 230 -5.67 11.05 -17.45
N ASP A 231 -5.79 11.19 -18.77
CA ASP A 231 -5.46 12.43 -19.47
C ASP A 231 -6.55 13.50 -19.29
N LYS A 232 -6.29 14.69 -19.81
CA LYS A 232 -7.22 15.82 -19.76
C LYS A 232 -8.54 15.59 -20.50
N PHE A 233 -8.63 14.56 -21.33
CA PHE A 233 -9.83 14.14 -22.04
C PHE A 233 -10.57 13.02 -21.34
N ASN A 234 -10.12 12.64 -20.14
CA ASN A 234 -10.65 11.54 -19.32
C ASN A 234 -10.44 10.14 -19.94
N HIS A 235 -9.38 9.96 -20.73
CA HIS A 235 -8.97 8.65 -21.21
C HIS A 235 -7.94 8.04 -20.24
N ALA A 236 -8.12 6.77 -19.90
CA ALA A 236 -7.16 6.02 -19.11
C ALA A 236 -6.00 5.54 -19.99
N HIS A 237 -4.79 5.69 -19.48
CA HIS A 237 -3.54 5.25 -20.09
C HIS A 237 -2.78 4.36 -19.12
N ALA A 238 -2.27 3.26 -19.63
CA ALA A 238 -1.34 2.41 -18.89
C ALA A 238 0.07 3.03 -18.89
N ASN A 239 0.89 2.66 -17.88
CA ASN A 239 2.31 3.04 -17.80
C ASN A 239 3.16 1.92 -17.20
N TYR A 240 2.91 0.67 -17.64
CA TYR A 240 3.63 -0.53 -17.18
C TYR A 240 4.35 -1.27 -18.33
N HIS A 241 4.24 -0.78 -19.58
CA HIS A 241 4.87 -1.43 -20.72
C HIS A 241 6.39 -1.32 -20.65
N TYR A 242 7.07 -2.08 -21.50
CA TYR A 242 8.52 -2.11 -21.52
C TYR A 242 9.14 -0.71 -21.66
N GLU A 243 8.58 0.12 -22.53
CA GLU A 243 9.03 1.48 -22.80
C GLU A 243 8.81 2.41 -21.61
N ASP A 244 7.68 2.28 -20.92
CA ASP A 244 7.38 3.06 -19.70
C ASP A 244 8.38 2.73 -18.58
N LEU A 245 8.72 1.43 -18.43
CA LEU A 245 9.69 0.99 -17.43
C LEU A 245 11.10 1.46 -17.77
N MET A 246 11.49 1.45 -19.07
CA MET A 246 12.75 2.01 -19.53
C MET A 246 12.83 3.53 -19.33
N GLU A 247 11.73 4.25 -19.54
CA GLU A 247 11.66 5.69 -19.23
C GLU A 247 11.88 5.94 -17.73
N LEU A 248 11.26 5.15 -16.87
CA LEU A 248 11.46 5.27 -15.43
C LEU A 248 12.92 5.00 -15.02
N ILE A 249 13.60 4.03 -15.64
CA ILE A 249 15.03 3.78 -15.44
C ILE A 249 15.82 5.06 -15.75
N HIS A 250 15.60 5.68 -16.92
CA HIS A 250 16.28 6.92 -17.30
C HIS A 250 16.01 8.10 -16.36
N LEU A 251 14.80 8.17 -15.75
CA LEU A 251 14.52 9.18 -14.74
C LEU A 251 15.32 8.94 -13.46
N TYR A 252 15.45 7.69 -13.04
CA TYR A 252 16.30 7.34 -11.89
C TYR A 252 17.79 7.60 -12.16
N GLU A 253 18.30 7.27 -13.34
CA GLU A 253 19.69 7.52 -13.73
C GLU A 253 20.07 9.02 -13.71
N LYS A 254 19.09 9.91 -13.97
CA LYS A 254 19.27 11.37 -13.92
C LYS A 254 19.13 11.95 -12.51
N SER A 255 18.77 11.14 -11.54
CA SER A 255 18.56 11.56 -10.15
C SER A 255 19.60 10.90 -9.24
N ASP A 256 19.99 11.58 -8.16
CA ASP A 256 20.89 11.04 -7.13
C ASP A 256 20.07 10.31 -6.05
N LEU A 257 19.23 9.34 -6.49
CA LEU A 257 18.35 8.57 -5.60
C LEU A 257 18.98 7.24 -5.23
N LYS A 258 18.80 6.85 -3.96
CA LYS A 258 19.23 5.55 -3.45
C LYS A 258 18.20 4.48 -3.79
N ASN A 259 18.70 3.24 -3.99
CA ASN A 259 17.86 2.04 -4.20
C ASN A 259 16.73 2.24 -5.22
N PRO A 260 17.03 2.55 -6.51
CA PRO A 260 16.00 2.66 -7.54
C PRO A 260 15.09 1.45 -7.55
N ALA A 261 13.80 1.69 -7.40
CA ALA A 261 12.81 0.62 -7.33
C ALA A 261 11.45 1.07 -7.86
N CYS A 262 10.69 0.11 -8.35
CA CYS A 262 9.32 0.31 -8.82
C CYS A 262 8.44 -0.85 -8.38
N ILE A 263 7.23 -0.52 -7.93
CA ILE A 263 6.11 -1.45 -7.83
C ILE A 263 5.13 -1.11 -8.96
N VAL A 264 4.67 -2.09 -9.71
CA VAL A 264 3.63 -1.89 -10.73
C VAL A 264 2.27 -2.24 -10.14
N ASP A 265 1.40 -1.24 -10.05
CA ASP A 265 -0.01 -1.40 -9.66
C ASP A 265 -0.79 -1.91 -10.89
N CYS A 266 -1.17 -3.17 -10.87
CA CYS A 266 -1.85 -3.85 -11.98
C CYS A 266 -3.32 -3.45 -12.14
N ASN A 267 -3.89 -2.70 -11.19
CA ASN A 267 -5.26 -2.19 -11.26
C ASN A 267 -5.30 -0.70 -11.67
N HIS A 268 -6.23 0.06 -11.10
CA HIS A 268 -6.43 1.49 -11.33
C HIS A 268 -6.50 1.86 -12.82
N SER A 269 -5.71 2.84 -13.28
CA SER A 269 -5.73 3.24 -14.69
C SER A 269 -4.94 2.28 -15.58
N ASN A 270 -4.03 1.49 -15.06
CA ASN A 270 -3.34 0.44 -15.82
C ASN A 270 -4.31 -0.62 -16.38
N SER A 271 -5.35 -0.96 -15.63
CA SER A 271 -6.42 -1.89 -16.05
C SER A 271 -7.71 -1.16 -16.49
N ASN A 272 -7.74 0.17 -16.43
CA ASN A 272 -8.97 0.96 -16.52
C ASN A 272 -10.04 0.44 -15.53
N LYS A 273 -9.61 0.00 -14.33
CA LYS A 273 -10.43 -0.61 -13.26
C LYS A 273 -11.17 -1.90 -13.68
N GLN A 274 -10.73 -2.54 -14.75
CA GLN A 274 -11.20 -3.86 -15.13
C GLN A 274 -10.38 -4.91 -14.37
N TYR A 275 -10.90 -5.38 -13.25
CA TYR A 275 -10.14 -6.20 -12.30
C TYR A 275 -9.57 -7.49 -12.90
N LEU A 276 -10.20 -8.09 -13.91
CA LEU A 276 -9.68 -9.29 -14.59
C LEU A 276 -8.42 -9.02 -15.40
N GLU A 277 -8.23 -7.77 -15.88
CA GLU A 277 -7.03 -7.37 -16.62
C GLU A 277 -5.75 -7.40 -15.76
N GLN A 278 -5.86 -7.35 -14.44
CA GLN A 278 -4.71 -7.47 -13.55
C GLN A 278 -3.88 -8.73 -13.82
N ILE A 279 -4.55 -9.83 -14.20
CA ILE A 279 -3.87 -11.11 -14.51
C ILE A 279 -2.94 -10.96 -15.74
N ARG A 280 -3.46 -10.35 -16.80
CA ARG A 280 -2.67 -10.11 -18.02
C ARG A 280 -1.54 -9.12 -17.74
N ILE A 281 -1.84 -8.00 -17.09
CA ILE A 281 -0.87 -6.94 -16.78
C ILE A 281 0.28 -7.49 -15.94
N ALA A 282 -0.03 -8.27 -14.91
CA ALA A 282 1.00 -8.89 -14.08
C ALA A 282 1.95 -9.77 -14.92
N LYS A 283 1.40 -10.60 -15.84
CA LYS A 283 2.20 -11.45 -16.74
C LYS A 283 3.02 -10.63 -17.75
N ASP A 284 2.47 -9.54 -18.30
CA ASP A 284 3.18 -8.64 -19.19
C ASP A 284 4.38 -7.97 -18.53
N VAL A 285 4.23 -7.54 -17.27
CA VAL A 285 5.34 -6.99 -16.48
C VAL A 285 6.41 -8.05 -16.22
N MET A 286 6.02 -9.28 -15.85
CA MET A 286 6.97 -10.39 -15.68
C MET A 286 7.69 -10.73 -17.00
N HIS A 287 6.98 -10.69 -18.13
CA HIS A 287 7.62 -10.82 -19.44
C HIS A 287 8.66 -9.73 -19.69
N SER A 288 8.35 -8.45 -19.41
CA SER A 288 9.31 -7.35 -19.56
C SER A 288 10.53 -7.54 -18.65
N ARG A 289 10.34 -8.00 -17.41
CA ARG A 289 11.44 -8.36 -16.49
C ARG A 289 12.34 -9.46 -17.05
N SER A 290 11.77 -10.47 -17.72
CA SER A 290 12.56 -11.57 -18.33
C SER A 290 13.37 -11.14 -19.56
N LYS A 291 13.10 -9.95 -20.14
CA LYS A 291 13.77 -9.43 -21.34
C LYS A 291 14.83 -8.38 -21.06
N SER A 292 14.88 -7.81 -19.84
CA SER A 292 15.81 -6.76 -19.46
C SER A 292 16.24 -6.91 -18.01
N GLU A 293 17.54 -7.06 -17.79
CA GLU A 293 18.14 -7.09 -16.44
C GLU A 293 17.92 -5.76 -15.69
N ASP A 294 17.88 -4.65 -16.41
CA ASP A 294 17.65 -3.34 -15.79
C ASP A 294 16.20 -3.21 -15.31
N ILE A 295 15.23 -3.69 -16.11
CA ILE A 295 13.82 -3.77 -15.67
C ILE A 295 13.69 -4.77 -14.51
N LYS A 296 14.39 -5.92 -14.56
CA LYS A 296 14.37 -6.90 -13.46
C LYS A 296 14.89 -6.31 -12.16
N LYS A 297 15.93 -5.50 -12.22
CA LYS A 297 16.49 -4.78 -11.06
C LYS A 297 15.56 -3.69 -10.54
N LEU A 298 14.95 -2.91 -11.45
CA LEU A 298 14.06 -1.80 -11.11
C LEU A 298 12.74 -2.28 -10.52
N VAL A 299 12.05 -3.20 -11.21
CA VAL A 299 10.71 -3.66 -10.83
C VAL A 299 10.84 -4.71 -9.72
N LYS A 300 10.71 -4.25 -8.48
CA LYS A 300 10.79 -5.10 -7.28
C LYS A 300 9.52 -5.90 -7.03
N GLY A 301 8.40 -5.48 -7.59
CA GLY A 301 7.15 -6.18 -7.34
C GLY A 301 5.92 -5.64 -8.04
N LEU A 302 4.81 -6.27 -7.73
CA LEU A 302 3.48 -5.99 -8.27
C LEU A 302 2.52 -5.63 -7.13
N MET A 303 1.50 -4.82 -7.45
CA MET A 303 0.40 -4.52 -6.54
C MET A 303 -0.92 -4.97 -7.20
N ILE A 304 -1.72 -5.76 -6.49
CA ILE A 304 -2.93 -6.42 -7.00
C ILE A 304 -4.08 -6.22 -6.02
N GLU A 305 -5.24 -5.83 -6.53
CA GLU A 305 -6.48 -5.77 -5.76
C GLU A 305 -7.23 -7.10 -5.88
N SER A 306 -7.33 -7.81 -4.76
CA SER A 306 -7.88 -9.15 -4.65
C SER A 306 -8.62 -9.32 -3.33
N TYR A 307 -9.70 -10.10 -3.34
CA TYR A 307 -10.46 -10.47 -2.15
C TYR A 307 -10.99 -11.91 -2.28
N LEU A 308 -12.00 -12.31 -1.48
CA LEU A 308 -12.55 -13.66 -1.53
C LEU A 308 -13.43 -13.86 -2.76
N GLU A 309 -14.24 -12.86 -3.14
CA GLU A 309 -15.19 -12.89 -4.24
C GLU A 309 -14.83 -11.92 -5.36
N ASP A 310 -15.13 -12.29 -6.59
CA ASP A 310 -14.90 -11.46 -7.78
C ASP A 310 -15.75 -10.18 -7.79
N GLY A 311 -15.13 -9.10 -8.25
CA GLY A 311 -15.81 -7.83 -8.52
C GLY A 311 -16.06 -7.01 -7.27
N ASN A 312 -17.18 -6.30 -7.25
CA ASN A 312 -17.60 -5.47 -6.13
C ASN A 312 -19.13 -5.50 -5.96
N GLN A 313 -19.58 -4.94 -4.85
CA GLN A 313 -20.99 -4.78 -4.48
C GLN A 313 -21.22 -3.35 -3.95
N PRO A 314 -22.48 -2.89 -3.84
CA PRO A 314 -22.83 -1.66 -3.13
C PRO A 314 -22.37 -1.68 -1.67
N THR A 315 -22.22 -0.51 -1.05
CA THR A 315 -21.77 -0.40 0.35
C THR A 315 -22.71 -1.11 1.35
N ASP A 316 -23.97 -1.24 1.01
CA ASP A 316 -25.01 -1.97 1.75
C ASP A 316 -25.16 -3.44 1.33
N GLY A 317 -24.26 -3.94 0.46
CA GLY A 317 -24.22 -5.35 0.06
C GLY A 317 -23.75 -6.25 1.20
N ASP A 318 -24.27 -7.50 1.22
CA ASP A 318 -24.05 -8.48 2.28
C ASP A 318 -23.25 -9.71 1.86
N VAL A 319 -22.75 -9.74 0.62
CA VAL A 319 -21.94 -10.87 0.12
C VAL A 319 -20.60 -10.90 0.84
N TYR A 320 -20.37 -11.97 1.59
CA TYR A 320 -19.15 -12.17 2.36
C TYR A 320 -17.90 -12.14 1.48
N GLY A 321 -16.91 -11.33 1.87
CA GLY A 321 -15.63 -11.24 1.17
C GLY A 321 -15.69 -10.62 -0.24
N LYS A 322 -16.75 -9.87 -0.56
CA LYS A 322 -16.87 -9.11 -1.79
C LYS A 322 -16.66 -7.62 -1.53
N SER A 323 -15.77 -6.99 -2.30
CA SER A 323 -15.39 -5.59 -2.10
C SER A 323 -16.61 -4.65 -2.17
N ILE A 324 -16.72 -3.72 -1.22
CA ILE A 324 -17.71 -2.62 -1.23
C ILE A 324 -17.16 -1.32 -1.86
N THR A 325 -15.98 -1.40 -2.47
CA THR A 325 -15.32 -0.27 -3.14
C THR A 325 -14.94 -0.63 -4.57
N ASP A 326 -13.66 -0.57 -4.97
CA ASP A 326 -13.27 -0.96 -6.33
C ASP A 326 -13.30 -2.49 -6.51
N PRO A 327 -13.61 -3.00 -7.72
CA PRO A 327 -13.72 -4.45 -7.95
C PRO A 327 -12.36 -5.15 -7.82
N CYS A 328 -12.37 -6.32 -7.18
CA CYS A 328 -11.21 -7.15 -6.88
C CYS A 328 -11.25 -8.50 -7.62
N LEU A 329 -10.08 -9.11 -7.81
CA LEU A 329 -9.99 -10.53 -8.19
C LEU A 329 -10.48 -11.40 -7.03
N GLY A 330 -11.30 -12.40 -7.32
CA GLY A 330 -11.70 -13.43 -6.36
C GLY A 330 -10.56 -14.40 -6.06
N TRP A 331 -10.75 -15.20 -5.00
CA TRP A 331 -9.71 -16.07 -4.46
C TRP A 331 -9.16 -17.08 -5.47
N ASP A 332 -10.01 -17.80 -6.19
CA ASP A 332 -9.55 -18.85 -7.11
C ASP A 332 -8.62 -18.31 -8.21
N LYS A 333 -8.96 -17.12 -8.74
CA LYS A 333 -8.13 -16.44 -9.73
C LYS A 333 -6.85 -15.89 -9.12
N THR A 334 -6.92 -15.46 -7.87
CA THR A 334 -5.77 -14.97 -7.11
C THR A 334 -4.77 -16.08 -6.85
N GLU A 335 -5.22 -17.24 -6.34
CA GLU A 335 -4.35 -18.40 -6.11
C GLU A 335 -3.66 -18.84 -7.41
N GLN A 336 -4.42 -18.95 -8.50
CA GLN A 336 -3.86 -19.32 -9.79
C GLN A 336 -2.85 -18.29 -10.30
N LEU A 337 -3.16 -16.99 -10.17
CA LEU A 337 -2.22 -15.93 -10.58
C LEU A 337 -0.92 -15.99 -9.79
N ILE A 338 -0.97 -16.21 -8.48
CA ILE A 338 0.24 -16.29 -7.65
C ILE A 338 1.10 -17.49 -8.07
N LEU A 339 0.51 -18.63 -8.37
CA LEU A 339 1.22 -19.81 -8.86
C LEU A 339 1.83 -19.56 -10.26
N ASP A 340 1.08 -18.92 -11.16
CA ASP A 340 1.60 -18.53 -12.48
C ASP A 340 2.78 -17.55 -12.37
N LEU A 341 2.71 -16.58 -11.43
CA LEU A 341 3.81 -15.64 -11.17
C LEU A 341 5.03 -16.35 -10.58
N TYR A 342 4.84 -17.33 -9.70
CA TYR A 342 5.90 -18.16 -9.15
C TYR A 342 6.67 -18.89 -10.25
N ASP A 343 5.96 -19.46 -11.23
CA ASP A 343 6.57 -20.14 -12.38
C ASP A 343 7.29 -19.16 -13.32
N LEU A 344 6.89 -17.87 -13.32
CA LEU A 344 7.53 -16.82 -14.12
C LEU A 344 8.71 -16.12 -13.40
N CYS A 345 8.92 -16.38 -12.11
CA CYS A 345 10.08 -15.93 -11.36
C CYS A 345 11.24 -16.93 -11.57
N ASP A 346 12.21 -16.55 -12.39
CA ASP A 346 13.46 -17.30 -12.60
C ASP A 346 14.55 -16.87 -11.64
#